data_9008b0e685c872d13fff371a97ca662f
#
_entry.id   9008b0e685c872d13fff371a97ca662f
#
_cell.length_a   1.000
_cell.length_b   1.000
_cell.length_c   1.000
_cell.angle_alpha   90.00
_cell.angle_beta   90.00
_cell.angle_gamma   90.00
#
_symmetry.space_group_name_H-M   'P 1'
#
loop_
_entity.id
_entity.type
_entity.pdbx_description
1 polymer ?
#
loop_
_entity_poly.entity_id
_entity_poly.type
_entity_poly.pdbx_seq_one_letter_code
_entity_poly.pdbx_strand_id
1 'polypeptide(L)'
;MKKHSPVEITYFGIQAYTGTTKHMGGLASTQELIELCGIGEGMHVLDVGCGVGATAAFLVQQHGCRVTGIDRSEGMIERAHQRANAEGIQDQVVFKTGDVQDLPFAAEEFDATISESVLTFVADKAAAIAELARVTKPGGQVGLNEETWLKPPPTEMITYTHNTWQIEHDLPESGKWQSWMVAAGLRDVRSKLLAFDSTREGTQVFRYRWRDMWLMMVRSLDLYLSNSEFRKYVKARRRLPKGLFDYLGYGLYVGRK
;
A
#
# COMPACT_ATOMS: atom_id res chain seq x y z
N MET A 1 -1.51 0.48 32.36
CA MET A 1 -0.59 0.67 31.21
C MET A 1 -0.21 -0.71 30.67
N LYS A 2 -0.76 -1.11 29.51
CA LYS A 2 -0.28 -2.33 28.83
C LYS A 2 1.17 -2.07 28.41
N LYS A 3 2.10 -2.92 28.87
CA LYS A 3 3.48 -2.92 28.35
C LYS A 3 3.37 -3.20 26.84
N HIS A 4 3.58 -2.19 26.02
CA HIS A 4 3.74 -2.43 24.59
C HIS A 4 4.98 -3.31 24.40
N SER A 5 4.83 -4.37 23.59
CA SER A 5 5.99 -5.13 23.11
C SER A 5 6.98 -4.15 22.50
N PRO A 6 8.30 -4.41 22.61
CA PRO A 6 9.30 -3.52 22.03
C PRO A 6 9.01 -3.29 20.55
N VAL A 7 9.04 -2.03 20.13
CA VAL A 7 8.80 -1.64 18.72
C VAL A 7 9.91 -2.24 17.87
N GLU A 8 9.53 -3.05 16.90
CA GLU A 8 10.47 -3.58 15.92
C GLU A 8 10.91 -2.45 14.99
N ILE A 9 12.23 -2.20 14.90
CA ILE A 9 12.79 -1.13 14.07
C ILE A 9 12.97 -1.63 12.62
N THR A 10 11.86 -2.00 12.03
CA THR A 10 11.72 -2.32 10.61
C THR A 10 10.85 -1.27 9.91
N TYR A 11 10.82 -1.30 8.58
CA TYR A 11 9.97 -0.41 7.81
C TYR A 11 8.49 -0.48 8.25
N PHE A 12 7.96 -1.71 8.36
CA PHE A 12 6.57 -1.94 8.77
C PHE A 12 6.34 -1.76 10.26
N GLY A 13 7.28 -2.19 11.12
CA GLY A 13 7.15 -2.03 12.57
C GLY A 13 7.06 -0.57 13.00
N ILE A 14 7.83 0.31 12.35
CA ILE A 14 7.75 1.76 12.57
C ILE A 14 6.40 2.32 12.11
N GLN A 15 5.92 1.91 10.93
CA GLN A 15 4.61 2.35 10.44
C GLN A 15 3.47 1.88 11.35
N ALA A 16 3.48 0.62 11.76
CA ALA A 16 2.51 0.08 12.71
C ALA A 16 2.51 0.84 14.04
N TYR A 17 3.69 1.19 14.57
CA TYR A 17 3.80 1.97 15.81
C TYR A 17 3.29 3.40 15.65
N THR A 18 3.74 4.10 14.62
CA THR A 18 3.37 5.50 14.38
C THR A 18 1.93 5.65 13.92
N GLY A 19 1.36 4.63 13.27
CA GLY A 19 0.03 4.67 12.67
C GLY A 19 0.05 5.31 11.28
N THR A 20 1.20 5.19 10.58
CA THR A 20 1.35 5.70 9.23
C THR A 20 1.29 4.57 8.21
N THR A 21 0.79 4.87 7.02
CA THR A 21 1.02 4.08 5.81
C THR A 21 1.43 5.03 4.70
N LYS A 22 2.28 4.57 3.82
CA LYS A 22 2.74 5.40 2.71
C LYS A 22 2.83 4.53 1.45
N HIS A 23 2.26 5.03 0.38
CA HIS A 23 2.49 4.56 -0.98
C HIS A 23 2.92 5.72 -1.86
N MET A 24 3.48 5.42 -3.04
CA MET A 24 3.92 6.44 -3.97
C MET A 24 2.74 7.21 -4.56
N GLY A 25 2.92 8.52 -4.74
CA GLY A 25 1.93 9.43 -5.32
C GLY A 25 0.80 9.86 -4.40
N GLY A 26 0.79 9.41 -3.13
CA GLY A 26 -0.17 9.84 -2.12
C GLY A 26 -1.64 9.68 -2.51
N LEU A 27 -2.53 10.46 -1.93
CA LEU A 27 -3.98 10.41 -2.19
C LEU A 27 -4.32 10.63 -3.68
N ALA A 28 -3.53 11.44 -4.39
CA ALA A 28 -3.75 11.69 -5.81
C ALA A 28 -3.64 10.41 -6.65
N SER A 29 -2.74 9.50 -6.29
CA SER A 29 -2.62 8.20 -6.98
C SER A 29 -3.72 7.22 -6.59
N THR A 30 -4.16 7.23 -5.33
CA THR A 30 -5.35 6.47 -4.91
C THR A 30 -6.58 6.88 -5.70
N GLN A 31 -6.85 8.19 -5.82
CA GLN A 31 -7.99 8.72 -6.59
C GLN A 31 -7.92 8.29 -8.05
N GLU A 32 -6.76 8.43 -8.68
CA GLU A 32 -6.56 8.03 -10.06
C GLU A 32 -6.71 6.50 -10.27
N LEU A 33 -6.23 5.68 -9.33
CA LEU A 33 -6.41 4.23 -9.37
C LEU A 33 -7.90 3.84 -9.27
N ILE A 34 -8.65 4.49 -8.38
CA ILE A 34 -10.09 4.32 -8.21
C ILE A 34 -10.83 4.66 -9.51
N GLU A 35 -10.50 5.78 -10.15
CA GLU A 35 -11.07 6.19 -11.44
C GLU A 35 -10.74 5.19 -12.55
N LEU A 36 -9.49 4.75 -12.65
CA LEU A 36 -9.05 3.76 -13.64
C LEU A 36 -9.74 2.41 -13.46
N CYS A 37 -10.04 2.00 -12.23
CA CYS A 37 -10.78 0.78 -11.91
C CYS A 37 -12.31 0.97 -12.01
N GLY A 38 -12.80 2.19 -12.22
CA GLY A 38 -14.24 2.47 -12.27
C GLY A 38 -14.95 2.13 -10.95
N ILE A 39 -14.27 2.28 -9.82
CA ILE A 39 -14.83 1.99 -8.50
C ILE A 39 -15.85 3.07 -8.13
N GLY A 40 -17.05 2.63 -7.72
CA GLY A 40 -18.15 3.52 -7.41
C GLY A 40 -19.11 2.97 -6.37
N GLU A 41 -20.22 3.69 -6.20
CA GLU A 41 -21.23 3.46 -5.16
C GLU A 41 -21.79 2.03 -5.17
N GLY A 42 -21.91 1.45 -3.98
CA GLY A 42 -22.47 0.11 -3.76
C GLY A 42 -21.52 -1.05 -4.05
N MET A 43 -20.36 -0.81 -4.67
CA MET A 43 -19.37 -1.86 -4.96
C MET A 43 -18.76 -2.41 -3.66
N HIS A 44 -18.48 -3.72 -3.68
CA HIS A 44 -17.69 -4.40 -2.65
C HIS A 44 -16.24 -4.48 -3.09
N VAL A 45 -15.36 -3.70 -2.46
CA VAL A 45 -13.95 -3.57 -2.81
C VAL A 45 -13.07 -4.30 -1.80
N LEU A 46 -12.08 -5.06 -2.30
CA LEU A 46 -10.99 -5.58 -1.48
C LEU A 46 -9.80 -4.63 -1.52
N ASP A 47 -9.39 -4.12 -0.36
CA ASP A 47 -8.18 -3.31 -0.14
C ASP A 47 -7.08 -4.18 0.46
N VAL A 48 -6.11 -4.60 -0.38
CA VAL A 48 -5.04 -5.52 0.02
C VAL A 48 -3.82 -4.74 0.49
N GLY A 49 -3.35 -5.11 1.70
CA GLY A 49 -2.36 -4.32 2.42
C GLY A 49 -2.95 -3.02 2.95
N CYS A 50 -4.18 -3.08 3.46
CA CYS A 50 -4.98 -1.91 3.86
C CYS A 50 -4.33 -1.03 4.94
N GLY A 51 -3.28 -1.53 5.62
CA GLY A 51 -2.58 -0.83 6.68
C GLY A 51 -3.53 -0.32 7.75
N VAL A 52 -3.49 0.97 8.03
CA VAL A 52 -4.36 1.63 9.03
C VAL A 52 -5.75 1.99 8.50
N GLY A 53 -6.17 1.44 7.36
CA GLY A 53 -7.51 1.60 6.79
C GLY A 53 -7.78 2.98 6.17
N ALA A 54 -6.73 3.70 5.74
CA ALA A 54 -6.90 5.05 5.19
C ALA A 54 -7.58 5.04 3.81
N THR A 55 -7.18 4.12 2.93
CA THR A 55 -7.82 3.93 1.60
C THR A 55 -9.23 3.37 1.77
N ALA A 56 -9.44 2.42 2.67
CA ALA A 56 -10.78 1.89 2.97
C ALA A 56 -11.74 3.00 3.43
N ALA A 57 -11.30 3.87 4.35
CA ALA A 57 -12.10 5.01 4.80
C ALA A 57 -12.43 5.98 3.66
N PHE A 58 -11.47 6.26 2.79
CA PHE A 58 -11.66 7.10 1.62
C PHE A 58 -12.70 6.51 0.64
N LEU A 59 -12.62 5.20 0.34
CA LEU A 59 -13.56 4.50 -0.52
C LEU A 59 -14.99 4.54 0.03
N VAL A 60 -15.16 4.34 1.34
CA VAL A 60 -16.48 4.43 1.96
C VAL A 60 -17.04 5.84 1.89
N GLN A 61 -16.26 6.83 2.33
CA GLN A 61 -16.76 8.20 2.52
C GLN A 61 -16.95 8.97 1.20
N GLN A 62 -16.11 8.73 0.21
CA GLN A 62 -16.14 9.48 -1.05
C GLN A 62 -16.79 8.72 -2.20
N HIS A 63 -16.83 7.40 -2.13
CA HIS A 63 -17.33 6.56 -3.23
C HIS A 63 -18.50 5.65 -2.83
N GLY A 64 -18.93 5.64 -1.55
CA GLY A 64 -20.08 4.85 -1.11
C GLY A 64 -19.88 3.33 -1.21
N CYS A 65 -18.62 2.87 -1.18
CA CYS A 65 -18.27 1.44 -1.27
C CYS A 65 -18.50 0.72 0.05
N ARG A 66 -18.66 -0.62 -0.02
CA ARG A 66 -18.35 -1.52 1.09
C ARG A 66 -16.92 -2.01 0.90
N VAL A 67 -16.13 -2.05 1.96
CA VAL A 67 -14.72 -2.41 1.85
C VAL A 67 -14.37 -3.56 2.78
N THR A 68 -13.68 -4.57 2.24
CA THR A 68 -12.93 -5.53 3.02
C THR A 68 -11.46 -5.17 2.91
N GLY A 69 -10.81 -4.93 4.04
CA GLY A 69 -9.37 -4.68 4.11
C GLY A 69 -8.63 -5.88 4.67
N ILE A 70 -7.50 -6.24 4.06
CA ILE A 70 -6.62 -7.29 4.57
C ILE A 70 -5.20 -6.76 4.71
N ASP A 71 -4.53 -7.11 5.81
CA ASP A 71 -3.12 -6.80 6.05
C ASP A 71 -2.49 -7.93 6.86
N ARG A 72 -1.20 -8.20 6.65
CA ARG A 72 -0.50 -9.25 7.40
C ARG A 72 -0.20 -8.85 8.86
N SER A 73 -0.25 -7.57 9.17
CA SER A 73 0.07 -7.02 10.48
C SER A 73 -1.19 -6.85 11.34
N GLU A 74 -1.31 -7.64 12.42
CA GLU A 74 -2.38 -7.48 13.40
C GLU A 74 -2.43 -6.05 13.98
N GLY A 75 -1.26 -5.42 14.21
CA GLY A 75 -1.19 -4.05 14.71
C GLY A 75 -1.73 -3.02 13.72
N MET A 76 -1.61 -3.26 12.40
CA MET A 76 -2.26 -2.43 11.39
C MET A 76 -3.78 -2.64 11.40
N ILE A 77 -4.24 -3.88 11.46
CA ILE A 77 -5.67 -4.21 11.52
C ILE A 77 -6.34 -3.61 12.77
N GLU A 78 -5.68 -3.68 13.93
CA GLU A 78 -6.18 -3.01 15.14
C GLU A 78 -6.38 -1.50 14.92
N ARG A 79 -5.42 -0.84 14.26
CA ARG A 79 -5.53 0.58 13.94
C ARG A 79 -6.59 0.89 12.89
N ALA A 80 -6.77 0.01 11.91
CA ALA A 80 -7.84 0.14 10.92
C ALA A 80 -9.21 0.09 11.58
N HIS A 81 -9.44 -0.82 12.52
CA HIS A 81 -10.65 -0.84 13.35
C HIS A 81 -10.83 0.42 14.19
N GLN A 82 -9.75 0.90 14.84
CA GLN A 82 -9.80 2.15 15.61
C GLN A 82 -10.17 3.34 14.74
N ARG A 83 -9.65 3.41 13.51
CA ARG A 83 -10.00 4.44 12.52
C ARG A 83 -11.47 4.33 12.12
N ALA A 84 -11.93 3.14 11.73
CA ALA A 84 -13.31 2.92 11.31
C ALA A 84 -14.32 3.37 12.38
N ASN A 85 -14.07 3.03 13.63
CA ASN A 85 -14.89 3.47 14.76
C ASN A 85 -14.84 5.00 14.94
N ALA A 86 -13.65 5.62 14.85
CA ALA A 86 -13.50 7.06 15.01
C ALA A 86 -14.11 7.88 13.85
N GLU A 87 -14.26 7.26 12.68
CA GLU A 87 -14.84 7.88 11.49
C GLU A 87 -16.30 7.47 11.23
N GLY A 88 -16.87 6.59 12.07
CA GLY A 88 -18.27 6.16 12.00
C GLY A 88 -18.60 5.29 10.78
N ILE A 89 -17.61 4.55 10.28
CA ILE A 89 -17.75 3.70 9.08
C ILE A 89 -17.67 2.20 9.39
N GLN A 90 -17.67 1.81 10.66
CA GLN A 90 -17.49 0.41 11.10
C GLN A 90 -18.50 -0.58 10.49
N ASP A 91 -19.66 -0.10 10.06
CA ASP A 91 -20.70 -0.94 9.46
C ASP A 91 -20.50 -1.15 7.94
N GLN A 92 -19.62 -0.38 7.31
CA GLN A 92 -19.28 -0.49 5.88
C GLN A 92 -17.93 -1.13 5.61
N VAL A 93 -17.15 -1.43 6.67
CA VAL A 93 -15.81 -2.01 6.53
C VAL A 93 -15.66 -3.27 7.35
N VAL A 94 -14.88 -4.22 6.80
CA VAL A 94 -14.42 -5.41 7.51
C VAL A 94 -12.91 -5.46 7.37
N PHE A 95 -12.17 -5.65 8.48
CA PHE A 95 -10.72 -5.81 8.44
C PHE A 95 -10.32 -7.18 8.94
N LYS A 96 -9.37 -7.84 8.24
CA LYS A 96 -8.86 -9.17 8.57
C LYS A 96 -7.34 -9.22 8.46
N THR A 97 -6.71 -10.03 9.31
CA THR A 97 -5.30 -10.38 9.12
C THR A 97 -5.18 -11.51 8.10
N GLY A 98 -4.22 -11.40 7.17
CA GLY A 98 -3.96 -12.43 6.17
C GLY A 98 -2.85 -12.09 5.20
N ASP A 99 -2.44 -13.07 4.40
CA ASP A 99 -1.40 -12.93 3.38
C ASP A 99 -2.04 -12.80 1.99
N VAL A 100 -1.53 -11.88 1.18
CA VAL A 100 -1.98 -11.68 -0.20
C VAL A 100 -1.70 -12.89 -1.10
N GLN A 101 -0.73 -13.73 -0.74
CA GLN A 101 -0.38 -14.95 -1.49
C GLN A 101 -1.35 -16.11 -1.23
N ASP A 102 -2.22 -15.99 -0.20
CA ASP A 102 -3.25 -16.99 0.16
C ASP A 102 -4.44 -16.27 0.79
N LEU A 103 -5.25 -15.63 -0.05
CA LEU A 103 -6.36 -14.80 0.39
C LEU A 103 -7.51 -15.66 0.96
N PRO A 104 -7.96 -15.42 2.21
CA PRO A 104 -9.00 -16.20 2.88
C PRO A 104 -10.42 -15.83 2.41
N PHE A 105 -10.60 -15.70 1.09
CA PHE A 105 -11.85 -15.31 0.44
C PHE A 105 -12.21 -16.30 -0.67
N ALA A 106 -13.49 -16.41 -0.96
CA ALA A 106 -13.97 -17.20 -2.08
C ALA A 106 -13.52 -16.62 -3.42
N ALA A 107 -13.50 -17.43 -4.47
CA ALA A 107 -13.35 -16.91 -5.82
C ALA A 107 -14.54 -16.00 -6.15
N GLU A 108 -14.28 -14.93 -6.91
CA GLU A 108 -15.33 -14.06 -7.45
C GLU A 108 -16.19 -13.35 -6.38
N GLU A 109 -15.57 -12.97 -5.25
CA GLU A 109 -16.26 -12.32 -4.14
C GLU A 109 -16.38 -10.80 -4.29
N PHE A 110 -15.38 -10.13 -4.89
CA PHE A 110 -15.26 -8.68 -4.92
C PHE A 110 -15.54 -8.08 -6.31
N ASP A 111 -16.17 -6.90 -6.34
CA ASP A 111 -16.42 -6.16 -7.58
C ASP A 111 -15.13 -5.52 -8.12
N ALA A 112 -14.22 -5.13 -7.22
CA ALA A 112 -12.87 -4.69 -7.53
C ALA A 112 -11.90 -5.08 -6.41
N THR A 113 -10.63 -5.26 -6.79
CA THR A 113 -9.54 -5.53 -5.86
C THR A 113 -8.41 -4.53 -6.12
N ILE A 114 -7.94 -3.86 -5.07
CA ILE A 114 -6.83 -2.90 -5.17
C ILE A 114 -5.70 -3.25 -4.22
N SER A 115 -4.48 -2.88 -4.60
CA SER A 115 -3.27 -2.98 -3.78
C SER A 115 -2.36 -1.78 -4.04
N GLU A 116 -1.89 -1.13 -2.97
CA GLU A 116 -1.07 0.08 -3.08
C GLU A 116 0.23 -0.05 -2.28
N SER A 117 1.37 -0.19 -2.98
CA SER A 117 2.74 -0.37 -2.44
C SER A 117 2.84 -1.54 -1.43
N VAL A 118 2.30 -2.69 -1.82
CA VAL A 118 2.28 -3.93 -1.04
C VAL A 118 3.06 -5.02 -1.76
N LEU A 119 2.77 -5.23 -3.05
CA LEU A 119 3.39 -6.32 -3.81
C LEU A 119 4.89 -6.10 -4.02
N THR A 120 5.34 -4.86 -3.94
CA THR A 120 6.78 -4.53 -3.85
C THR A 120 7.50 -5.35 -2.78
N PHE A 121 6.83 -5.68 -1.66
CA PHE A 121 7.41 -6.42 -0.51
C PHE A 121 7.10 -7.92 -0.52
N VAL A 122 6.34 -8.39 -1.50
CA VAL A 122 5.93 -9.81 -1.62
C VAL A 122 6.97 -10.57 -2.44
N ALA A 123 7.37 -11.76 -1.98
CA ALA A 123 8.37 -12.57 -2.67
C ALA A 123 7.81 -13.11 -4.00
N ASP A 124 6.66 -13.79 -3.96
CA ASP A 124 5.97 -14.29 -5.14
C ASP A 124 4.84 -13.34 -5.58
N LYS A 125 5.23 -12.35 -6.38
CA LYS A 125 4.31 -11.35 -6.93
C LYS A 125 3.30 -11.96 -7.90
N ALA A 126 3.69 -13.03 -8.61
CA ALA A 126 2.82 -13.71 -9.55
C ALA A 126 1.69 -14.45 -8.83
N ALA A 127 2.00 -15.15 -7.73
CA ALA A 127 1.01 -15.80 -6.88
C ALA A 127 0.04 -14.77 -6.27
N ALA A 128 0.58 -13.67 -5.74
CA ALA A 128 -0.25 -12.60 -5.18
C ALA A 128 -1.22 -12.01 -6.23
N ILE A 129 -0.76 -11.69 -7.44
CA ILE A 129 -1.61 -11.16 -8.51
C ILE A 129 -2.65 -12.21 -8.96
N ALA A 130 -2.30 -13.50 -8.97
CA ALA A 130 -3.24 -14.57 -9.27
C ALA A 130 -4.36 -14.66 -8.22
N GLU A 131 -4.04 -14.49 -6.94
CA GLU A 131 -5.03 -14.43 -5.86
C GLU A 131 -5.95 -13.20 -5.98
N LEU A 132 -5.39 -12.01 -6.30
CA LEU A 132 -6.21 -10.83 -6.58
C LEU A 132 -7.21 -11.10 -7.73
N ALA A 133 -6.73 -11.72 -8.83
CA ALA A 133 -7.59 -12.08 -9.96
C ALA A 133 -8.61 -13.15 -9.57
N ARG A 134 -8.24 -14.15 -8.74
CA ARG A 134 -9.15 -15.23 -8.30
C ARG A 134 -10.34 -14.67 -7.52
N VAL A 135 -10.11 -13.78 -6.58
CA VAL A 135 -11.16 -13.26 -5.71
C VAL A 135 -11.99 -12.14 -6.35
N THR A 136 -11.54 -11.58 -7.47
CA THR A 136 -12.29 -10.58 -8.24
C THR A 136 -13.35 -11.25 -9.10
N LYS A 137 -14.56 -10.69 -9.16
CA LYS A 137 -15.68 -11.19 -10.01
C LYS A 137 -15.36 -11.07 -11.51
N PRO A 138 -15.95 -11.90 -12.36
CA PRO A 138 -15.90 -11.70 -13.81
C PRO A 138 -16.40 -10.29 -14.19
N GLY A 139 -15.62 -9.59 -15.03
CA GLY A 139 -15.85 -8.19 -15.41
C GLY A 139 -15.35 -7.17 -14.40
N GLY A 140 -14.97 -7.59 -13.18
CA GLY A 140 -14.38 -6.72 -12.16
C GLY A 140 -12.95 -6.30 -12.49
N GLN A 141 -12.43 -5.34 -11.74
CA GLN A 141 -11.10 -4.76 -11.99
C GLN A 141 -10.12 -5.13 -10.88
N VAL A 142 -8.87 -5.41 -11.29
CA VAL A 142 -7.73 -5.49 -10.39
C VAL A 142 -6.85 -4.26 -10.63
N GLY A 143 -6.64 -3.45 -9.60
CA GLY A 143 -5.83 -2.23 -9.64
C GLY A 143 -4.61 -2.32 -8.73
N LEU A 144 -3.44 -1.93 -9.25
CA LEU A 144 -2.19 -1.90 -8.52
C LEU A 144 -1.57 -0.50 -8.58
N ASN A 145 -1.00 -0.05 -7.48
CA ASN A 145 -0.10 1.09 -7.40
C ASN A 145 1.21 0.60 -6.79
N GLU A 146 2.21 0.34 -7.63
CA GLU A 146 3.44 -0.32 -7.19
C GLU A 146 4.69 0.39 -7.70
N GLU A 147 5.74 0.36 -6.90
CA GLU A 147 7.04 0.87 -7.26
C GLU A 147 7.61 0.12 -8.46
N THR A 148 8.25 0.88 -9.35
CA THR A 148 8.84 0.31 -10.58
C THR A 148 10.08 1.10 -11.00
N TRP A 149 11.02 0.40 -11.64
CA TRP A 149 12.09 1.08 -12.34
C TRP A 149 11.56 1.68 -13.64
N LEU A 150 11.76 2.99 -13.83
CA LEU A 150 11.40 3.70 -15.07
C LEU A 150 12.41 3.47 -16.19
N LYS A 151 13.64 3.12 -15.82
CA LYS A 151 14.76 2.72 -16.70
C LYS A 151 15.74 1.86 -15.88
N PRO A 152 16.62 1.08 -16.53
CA PRO A 152 17.59 0.22 -15.84
C PRO A 152 18.43 1.03 -14.83
N PRO A 153 18.38 0.69 -13.52
CA PRO A 153 19.07 1.44 -12.48
C PRO A 153 20.53 1.04 -12.34
N PRO A 154 21.41 1.95 -11.90
CA PRO A 154 22.74 1.59 -11.40
C PRO A 154 22.65 0.71 -10.15
N THR A 155 23.66 -0.15 -9.94
CA THR A 155 23.75 -1.08 -8.78
C THR A 155 23.60 -0.37 -7.43
N GLU A 156 24.13 0.85 -7.31
CA GLU A 156 24.00 1.66 -6.08
C GLU A 156 22.54 1.90 -5.70
N MET A 157 21.68 2.14 -6.69
CA MET A 157 20.25 2.39 -6.45
C MET A 157 19.50 1.12 -6.06
N ILE A 158 19.84 -0.03 -6.67
CA ILE A 158 19.32 -1.34 -6.26
C ILE A 158 19.73 -1.62 -4.80
N THR A 159 21.00 -1.47 -4.48
CA THR A 159 21.50 -1.65 -3.12
C THR A 159 20.81 -0.73 -2.12
N TYR A 160 20.54 0.52 -2.50
CA TYR A 160 19.84 1.47 -1.66
C TYR A 160 18.39 1.04 -1.39
N THR A 161 17.64 0.61 -2.41
CA THR A 161 16.24 0.15 -2.23
C THR A 161 16.19 -1.10 -1.36
N HIS A 162 17.06 -2.10 -1.57
CA HIS A 162 17.15 -3.29 -0.74
C HIS A 162 17.40 -2.94 0.74
N ASN A 163 18.40 -2.11 1.02
CA ASN A 163 18.74 -1.74 2.40
C ASN A 163 17.66 -0.85 3.06
N THR A 164 17.04 0.03 2.29
CA THR A 164 16.08 1.02 2.83
C THR A 164 14.72 0.40 3.08
N TRP A 165 14.25 -0.45 2.18
CA TRP A 165 12.94 -1.10 2.28
C TRP A 165 13.01 -2.52 2.83
N GLN A 166 14.23 -3.04 3.06
CA GLN A 166 14.47 -4.37 3.58
C GLN A 166 13.82 -5.46 2.70
N ILE A 167 13.97 -5.31 1.38
CA ILE A 167 13.51 -6.27 0.37
C ILE A 167 14.70 -7.10 -0.12
N GLU A 168 14.46 -8.40 -0.39
CA GLU A 168 15.47 -9.35 -0.83
C GLU A 168 15.51 -9.55 -2.36
N HIS A 169 14.64 -8.85 -3.08
CA HIS A 169 14.48 -8.97 -4.53
C HIS A 169 14.41 -7.59 -5.19
N ASP A 170 14.80 -7.53 -6.45
CA ASP A 170 14.78 -6.30 -7.22
C ASP A 170 13.36 -5.82 -7.51
N LEU A 171 13.20 -4.49 -7.57
CA LEU A 171 11.95 -3.90 -8.06
C LEU A 171 11.78 -4.23 -9.54
N PRO A 172 10.56 -4.62 -9.95
CA PRO A 172 10.30 -4.91 -11.35
C PRO A 172 10.27 -3.65 -12.21
N GLU A 173 10.57 -3.82 -13.49
CA GLU A 173 10.17 -2.86 -14.51
C GLU A 173 8.67 -2.99 -14.82
N SER A 174 8.09 -1.93 -15.39
CA SER A 174 6.65 -1.86 -15.68
C SER A 174 6.12 -3.04 -16.51
N GLY A 175 6.84 -3.45 -17.53
CA GLY A 175 6.45 -4.59 -18.39
C GLY A 175 6.30 -5.91 -17.62
N LYS A 176 7.03 -6.06 -16.51
CA LYS A 176 6.93 -7.26 -15.66
C LYS A 176 5.62 -7.29 -14.88
N TRP A 177 5.19 -6.18 -14.32
CA TRP A 177 3.89 -6.05 -13.67
C TRP A 177 2.74 -6.43 -14.62
N GLN A 178 2.74 -5.85 -15.82
CA GLN A 178 1.74 -6.18 -16.83
C GLN A 178 1.77 -7.67 -17.22
N SER A 179 2.96 -8.25 -17.38
CA SER A 179 3.10 -9.66 -17.75
C SER A 179 2.52 -10.61 -16.69
N TRP A 180 2.68 -10.32 -15.41
CA TRP A 180 2.08 -11.09 -14.33
C TRP A 180 0.54 -10.96 -14.30
N MET A 181 0.02 -9.76 -14.56
CA MET A 181 -1.43 -9.54 -14.64
C MET A 181 -2.05 -10.34 -15.80
N VAL A 182 -1.41 -10.32 -16.97
CA VAL A 182 -1.86 -11.12 -18.13
C VAL A 182 -1.77 -12.62 -17.83
N ALA A 183 -0.68 -13.08 -17.20
CA ALA A 183 -0.51 -14.47 -16.79
C ALA A 183 -1.56 -14.94 -15.77
N ALA A 184 -2.06 -14.03 -14.93
CA ALA A 184 -3.16 -14.29 -14.00
C ALA A 184 -4.55 -14.30 -14.68
N GLY A 185 -4.63 -14.16 -16.01
CA GLY A 185 -5.87 -14.19 -16.78
C GLY A 185 -6.59 -12.84 -16.90
N LEU A 186 -5.98 -11.75 -16.44
CA LEU A 186 -6.55 -10.41 -16.59
C LEU A 186 -6.43 -9.93 -18.04
N ARG A 187 -7.46 -9.27 -18.52
CA ARG A 187 -7.58 -8.71 -19.89
C ARG A 187 -7.52 -7.18 -19.84
N ASP A 188 -7.35 -6.56 -21.01
CA ASP A 188 -7.31 -5.11 -21.18
C ASP A 188 -6.31 -4.44 -20.23
N VAL A 189 -5.18 -5.13 -19.96
CA VAL A 189 -4.17 -4.65 -19.02
C VAL A 189 -3.52 -3.39 -19.54
N ARG A 190 -3.62 -2.34 -18.76
CA ARG A 190 -3.07 -1.01 -19.06
C ARG A 190 -2.29 -0.48 -17.86
N SER A 191 -1.34 0.40 -18.13
CA SER A 191 -0.54 1.04 -17.10
C SER A 191 -0.35 2.52 -17.36
N LYS A 192 -0.16 3.27 -16.28
CA LYS A 192 0.30 4.66 -16.30
C LYS A 192 1.53 4.75 -15.42
N LEU A 193 2.67 5.06 -16.04
CA LEU A 193 3.94 5.24 -15.33
C LEU A 193 4.06 6.69 -14.86
N LEU A 194 4.51 6.86 -13.62
CA LEU A 194 4.62 8.14 -12.96
C LEU A 194 6.00 8.25 -12.30
N ALA A 195 6.70 9.35 -12.58
CA ALA A 195 7.89 9.71 -11.85
C ALA A 195 7.53 10.27 -10.47
N PHE A 196 8.50 10.33 -9.58
CA PHE A 196 8.34 11.00 -8.29
C PHE A 196 7.97 12.48 -8.50
N ASP A 197 6.89 12.90 -7.87
CA ASP A 197 6.43 14.28 -7.85
C ASP A 197 6.11 14.70 -6.42
N SER A 198 6.86 15.65 -5.89
CA SER A 198 6.70 16.14 -4.52
C SER A 198 5.30 16.72 -4.25
N THR A 199 4.63 17.26 -5.26
CA THR A 199 3.27 17.80 -5.13
C THR A 199 2.28 16.64 -4.90
N ARG A 200 2.38 15.57 -5.70
CA ARG A 200 1.55 14.37 -5.52
C ARG A 200 1.84 13.68 -4.18
N GLU A 201 3.12 13.52 -3.85
CA GLU A 201 3.53 12.95 -2.55
C GLU A 201 2.98 13.78 -1.37
N GLY A 202 2.93 15.09 -1.50
CA GLY A 202 2.37 16.00 -0.50
C GLY A 202 0.89 15.73 -0.21
N THR A 203 0.14 15.16 -1.14
CA THR A 203 -1.28 14.81 -0.94
C THR A 203 -1.49 13.70 0.10
N GLN A 204 -0.43 12.98 0.48
CA GLN A 204 -0.46 11.96 1.52
C GLN A 204 -1.05 12.48 2.84
N VAL A 205 -0.82 13.74 3.17
CA VAL A 205 -1.31 14.35 4.42
C VAL A 205 -2.84 14.37 4.48
N PHE A 206 -3.52 14.49 3.34
CA PHE A 206 -4.99 14.53 3.28
C PHE A 206 -5.67 13.18 3.57
N ARG A 207 -4.90 12.09 3.66
CA ARG A 207 -5.39 10.77 4.07
C ARG A 207 -5.59 10.66 5.58
N TYR A 208 -5.12 11.65 6.35
CA TYR A 208 -5.11 11.60 7.81
C TYR A 208 -5.83 12.80 8.39
N ARG A 209 -6.57 12.56 9.47
CA ARG A 209 -7.15 13.63 10.28
C ARG A 209 -6.03 14.34 11.05
N TRP A 210 -6.21 15.61 11.38
CA TRP A 210 -5.23 16.39 12.16
C TRP A 210 -4.81 15.70 13.47
N ARG A 211 -5.77 15.02 14.13
CA ARG A 211 -5.52 14.24 15.36
C ARG A 211 -4.56 13.07 15.10
N ASP A 212 -4.73 12.36 14.00
CA ASP A 212 -3.86 11.24 13.64
C ASP A 212 -2.44 11.75 13.35
N MET A 213 -2.32 12.85 12.60
CA MET A 213 -1.02 13.48 12.33
C MET A 213 -0.31 13.92 13.62
N TRP A 214 -1.05 14.48 14.56
CA TRP A 214 -0.49 14.85 15.86
C TRP A 214 0.01 13.60 16.63
N LEU A 215 -0.79 12.54 16.70
CA LEU A 215 -0.40 11.28 17.32
C LEU A 215 0.82 10.63 16.63
N MET A 216 0.89 10.68 15.31
CA MET A 216 2.04 10.22 14.52
C MET A 216 3.30 11.00 14.90
N MET A 217 3.20 12.32 15.01
CA MET A 217 4.30 13.18 15.40
C MET A 217 4.78 12.85 16.82
N VAL A 218 3.87 12.76 17.80
CA VAL A 218 4.20 12.44 19.19
C VAL A 218 4.87 11.07 19.29
N ARG A 219 4.33 10.03 18.64
CA ARG A 219 4.91 8.68 18.64
C ARG A 219 6.27 8.64 17.95
N SER A 220 6.44 9.35 16.85
CA SER A 220 7.73 9.44 16.16
C SER A 220 8.78 10.14 17.01
N LEU A 221 8.40 11.18 17.73
CA LEU A 221 9.28 11.89 18.66
C LEU A 221 9.65 11.00 19.86
N ASP A 222 8.67 10.33 20.45
CA ASP A 222 8.90 9.37 21.56
C ASP A 222 9.88 8.29 21.12
N LEU A 223 9.66 7.68 19.96
CA LEU A 223 10.56 6.66 19.40
C LEU A 223 11.96 7.21 19.14
N TYR A 224 12.07 8.45 18.62
CA TYR A 224 13.36 9.09 18.38
C TYR A 224 14.13 9.37 19.66
N LEU A 225 13.45 9.80 20.72
CA LEU A 225 14.08 10.09 22.02
C LEU A 225 14.46 8.81 22.76
N SER A 226 13.60 7.80 22.76
CA SER A 226 13.73 6.59 23.56
C SER A 226 14.55 5.46 22.91
N ASN A 227 14.66 5.42 21.55
CA ASN A 227 15.23 4.28 20.84
C ASN A 227 16.45 4.67 19.97
N SER A 228 17.65 4.13 20.32
CA SER A 228 18.88 4.40 19.60
C SER A 228 18.93 3.79 18.19
N GLU A 229 18.31 2.62 18.00
CA GLU A 229 18.24 1.95 16.68
C GLU A 229 17.37 2.73 15.72
N PHE A 230 16.26 3.32 16.21
CA PHE A 230 15.45 4.21 15.40
C PHE A 230 16.21 5.46 14.95
N ARG A 231 17.04 6.05 15.81
CA ARG A 231 17.91 7.18 15.40
C ARG A 231 18.90 6.77 14.31
N LYS A 232 19.50 5.57 14.39
CA LYS A 232 20.36 5.02 13.33
C LYS A 232 19.58 4.82 12.03
N TYR A 233 18.40 4.22 12.12
CA TYR A 233 17.50 4.01 10.98
C TYR A 233 17.16 5.34 10.26
N VAL A 234 16.76 6.38 10.99
CA VAL A 234 16.47 7.71 10.43
C VAL A 234 17.70 8.33 9.77
N LYS A 235 18.89 8.18 10.41
CA LYS A 235 20.15 8.72 9.86
C LYS A 235 20.55 8.03 8.56
N ALA A 236 20.38 6.72 8.48
CA ALA A 236 20.69 5.94 7.28
C ALA A 236 19.83 6.37 6.08
N ARG A 237 18.55 6.64 6.30
CA ARG A 237 17.59 7.04 5.23
C ARG A 237 17.76 8.47 4.70
N ARG A 238 18.54 9.31 5.38
CA ARG A 238 18.83 10.67 4.89
C ARG A 238 19.82 10.71 3.71
N ARG A 239 20.49 9.60 3.42
CA ARG A 239 21.49 9.51 2.35
C ARG A 239 20.89 8.90 1.10
N LEU A 240 19.99 9.67 0.44
CA LEU A 240 19.46 9.29 -0.86
C LEU A 240 20.56 9.29 -1.92
N PRO A 241 20.70 8.27 -2.77
CA PRO A 241 21.56 8.33 -3.94
C PRO A 241 21.13 9.50 -4.84
N LYS A 242 22.11 10.21 -5.36
CA LYS A 242 21.82 11.35 -6.25
C LYS A 242 21.14 10.85 -7.52
N GLY A 243 20.02 11.46 -7.89
CA GLY A 243 19.26 11.09 -9.08
C GLY A 243 18.44 9.80 -8.94
N LEU A 244 18.20 9.28 -7.72
CA LEU A 244 17.39 8.09 -7.51
C LEU A 244 16.03 8.18 -8.23
N PHE A 245 15.35 9.29 -8.12
CA PHE A 245 14.03 9.51 -8.72
C PHE A 245 14.04 9.75 -10.24
N ASP A 246 15.21 9.78 -10.87
CA ASP A 246 15.32 9.69 -12.33
C ASP A 246 15.15 8.26 -12.85
N TYR A 247 15.28 7.27 -11.95
CA TYR A 247 15.19 5.83 -12.22
C TYR A 247 14.00 5.20 -11.54
N LEU A 248 13.72 5.62 -10.30
CA LEU A 248 12.64 5.09 -9.49
C LEU A 248 11.37 5.92 -9.66
N GLY A 249 10.30 5.24 -9.98
CA GLY A 249 8.95 5.78 -10.00
C GLY A 249 7.96 4.72 -9.55
N TYR A 250 6.74 4.85 -9.99
CA TYR A 250 5.67 3.90 -9.72
C TYR A 250 4.73 3.80 -10.92
N GLY A 251 3.97 2.74 -10.95
CA GLY A 251 2.96 2.52 -11.97
C GLY A 251 1.60 2.27 -11.36
N LEU A 252 0.58 2.86 -11.98
CA LEU A 252 -0.79 2.44 -11.83
C LEU A 252 -1.08 1.40 -12.91
N TYR A 253 -1.44 0.19 -12.50
CA TYR A 253 -1.73 -0.92 -13.39
C TYR A 253 -3.16 -1.38 -13.16
N VAL A 254 -3.92 -1.55 -14.22
CA VAL A 254 -5.32 -1.99 -14.13
C VAL A 254 -5.58 -3.08 -15.18
N GLY A 255 -6.25 -4.13 -14.75
CA GLY A 255 -6.67 -5.22 -15.63
C GLY A 255 -8.05 -5.73 -15.25
N ARG A 256 -8.82 -6.15 -16.25
CA ARG A 256 -10.17 -6.66 -16.08
C ARG A 256 -10.17 -8.20 -16.05
N LYS A 257 -10.86 -8.78 -15.09
CA LYS A 257 -11.13 -10.21 -15.05
C LYS A 257 -12.14 -10.68 -16.08
#